data_c8e0f962e2ef65541db72c9ec480c3d2
#
_entry.id   c8e0f962e2ef65541db72c9ec480c3d2
#
_cell.length_a   1.000
_cell.length_b   1.000
_cell.length_c   1.000
_cell.angle_alpha   90.00
_cell.angle_beta   90.00
_cell.angle_gamma   90.00
#
_symmetry.space_group_name_H-M   'P 1'
#
loop_
_entity.id
_entity.type
_entity.pdbx_description
1 polymer ?
#
loop_
_entity_poly.entity_id
_entity_poly.type
_entity_poly.pdbx_seq_one_letter_code
_entity_poly.pdbx_strand_id
1 'polypeptide(L)'
;MRLLIEGARHRLQRAAAALCVVAAFGLPVAASAEVKEVQIARGFAIPHLPIMIMEHDKLLEKHALAAGLGDIRVTYSTIGGGSVMNDSLISGALSFGVGGPPPMLTLWDKTRSAIQVKGVCAEATMPLLLNTRNPNLKTVKDLTEKDKIAVGAVKVSIQARLLQMAAAKAFGDAEFARFDALTVGMNSPDASAALRSGAGEVNTNFSLPPFQYAELKVPGIHTLASSNDIMGGPHTFTMVYATSTFHDANPKTFQAFLAAIKEAIAIINRDKNGVARIYLEMTNSKEAVADIVAILDDPLVQFTMTPVGTMKFADFMYRIEALKNKPNSWQDYFFEEIQNLPGS
;
A
#
# COMPACT_ATOMS: atom_id res chain seq x y z
N MET A 1 53.33 -28.64 -57.58
CA MET A 1 53.34 -28.89 -56.14
C MET A 1 52.96 -27.66 -55.28
N ARG A 2 53.01 -26.38 -55.75
CA ARG A 2 52.56 -25.19 -54.99
C ARG A 2 51.06 -24.94 -55.00
N LEU A 3 50.34 -25.28 -56.07
CA LEU A 3 48.91 -25.08 -56.22
C LEU A 3 48.01 -25.98 -55.37
N LEU A 4 48.48 -27.14 -54.89
CA LEU A 4 47.73 -28.07 -54.04
C LEU A 4 47.75 -27.69 -52.54
N ILE A 5 48.72 -26.87 -52.13
CA ILE A 5 48.90 -26.45 -50.74
C ILE A 5 48.01 -25.22 -50.42
N GLU A 6 47.74 -24.34 -51.38
CA GLU A 6 46.87 -23.17 -51.17
C GLU A 6 45.37 -23.54 -51.06
N GLY A 7 44.91 -24.54 -51.83
CA GLY A 7 43.54 -25.03 -51.75
C GLY A 7 43.18 -25.67 -50.41
N ALA A 8 44.14 -26.32 -49.75
CA ALA A 8 43.94 -26.96 -48.43
C ALA A 8 43.85 -25.88 -47.30
N ARG A 9 44.63 -24.80 -47.38
CA ARG A 9 44.61 -23.70 -46.41
C ARG A 9 43.28 -22.95 -46.43
N HIS A 10 42.70 -22.69 -47.59
CA HIS A 10 41.43 -22.00 -47.70
C HIS A 10 40.23 -22.85 -47.23
N ARG A 11 40.30 -24.18 -47.36
CA ARG A 11 39.26 -25.08 -46.84
C ARG A 11 39.33 -25.21 -45.32
N LEU A 12 40.50 -25.22 -44.71
CA LEU A 12 40.68 -25.23 -43.24
C LEU A 12 40.29 -23.91 -42.62
N GLN A 13 40.57 -22.78 -43.26
CA GLN A 13 40.15 -21.46 -42.76
C GLN A 13 38.62 -21.23 -42.82
N ARG A 14 37.94 -21.79 -43.85
CA ARG A 14 36.48 -21.73 -43.96
C ARG A 14 35.79 -22.69 -42.96
N ALA A 15 36.38 -23.82 -42.65
CA ALA A 15 35.86 -24.74 -41.61
C ALA A 15 36.04 -24.18 -40.21
N ALA A 16 37.14 -23.49 -39.91
CA ALA A 16 37.37 -22.81 -38.62
C ALA A 16 36.43 -21.60 -38.41
N ALA A 17 36.14 -20.83 -39.48
CA ALA A 17 35.21 -19.71 -39.41
C ALA A 17 33.76 -20.15 -39.24
N ALA A 18 33.36 -21.29 -39.80
CA ALA A 18 32.02 -21.88 -39.61
C ALA A 18 31.81 -22.43 -38.19
N LEU A 19 32.86 -22.94 -37.53
CA LEU A 19 32.77 -23.46 -36.17
C LEU A 19 32.68 -22.33 -35.12
N CYS A 20 33.24 -21.16 -35.37
CA CYS A 20 33.17 -20.03 -34.47
C CYS A 20 31.80 -19.31 -34.50
N VAL A 21 31.00 -19.42 -35.56
CA VAL A 21 29.68 -18.78 -35.67
C VAL A 21 28.60 -19.60 -34.95
N VAL A 22 28.77 -20.92 -34.80
CA VAL A 22 27.78 -21.78 -34.10
C VAL A 22 27.97 -21.74 -32.57
N ALA A 23 29.16 -21.38 -32.07
CA ALA A 23 29.41 -21.26 -30.63
C ALA A 23 28.90 -19.98 -29.99
N ALA A 24 28.45 -18.99 -30.79
CA ALA A 24 27.99 -17.68 -30.28
C ALA A 24 26.48 -17.61 -29.94
N PHE A 25 25.72 -18.68 -30.23
CA PHE A 25 24.25 -18.70 -30.03
C PHE A 25 23.74 -19.55 -28.83
N GLY A 26 24.63 -19.97 -27.97
CA GLY A 26 24.28 -20.93 -26.93
C GLY A 26 24.77 -20.62 -25.52
N LEU A 27 25.00 -19.37 -25.17
CA LEU A 27 25.09 -19.02 -23.74
C LEU A 27 23.66 -18.98 -23.17
N PRO A 28 23.29 -19.91 -22.28
CA PRO A 28 22.06 -19.74 -21.54
C PRO A 28 22.22 -18.43 -20.78
N VAL A 29 21.35 -17.44 -21.06
CA VAL A 29 21.13 -16.34 -20.13
C VAL A 29 20.83 -17.05 -18.81
N ALA A 30 21.76 -17.01 -17.86
CA ALA A 30 21.52 -17.54 -16.54
C ALA A 30 20.28 -16.81 -16.01
N ALA A 31 19.12 -17.45 -16.11
CA ALA A 31 17.93 -16.96 -15.45
C ALA A 31 18.31 -16.87 -13.96
N SER A 32 18.51 -15.65 -13.47
CA SER A 32 18.73 -15.40 -12.05
C SER A 32 17.61 -16.13 -11.31
N ALA A 33 17.97 -17.04 -10.40
CA ALA A 33 16.96 -17.73 -9.62
C ALA A 33 16.22 -16.67 -8.78
N GLU A 34 14.90 -16.60 -8.91
CA GLU A 34 14.08 -15.70 -8.10
C GLU A 34 14.17 -16.06 -6.62
N VAL A 35 13.83 -15.10 -5.78
CA VAL A 35 13.90 -15.25 -4.32
C VAL A 35 13.09 -16.45 -3.83
N LYS A 36 13.62 -17.13 -2.80
CA LYS A 36 12.91 -18.22 -2.09
C LYS A 36 12.21 -17.73 -0.82
N GLU A 37 12.49 -16.50 -0.40
CA GLU A 37 11.86 -15.86 0.74
C GLU A 37 11.22 -14.54 0.32
N VAL A 38 9.96 -14.37 0.68
CA VAL A 38 9.17 -13.15 0.41
C VAL A 38 8.68 -12.59 1.74
N GLN A 39 9.02 -11.33 2.00
CA GLN A 39 8.65 -10.61 3.22
C GLN A 39 7.54 -9.62 2.88
N ILE A 40 6.37 -9.75 3.49
CA ILE A 40 5.21 -8.90 3.23
C ILE A 40 4.81 -8.18 4.51
N ALA A 41 4.62 -6.88 4.41
CA ALA A 41 4.05 -6.12 5.50
C ALA A 41 2.51 -6.21 5.50
N ARG A 42 1.90 -6.10 6.67
CA ARG A 42 0.46 -5.88 6.85
C ARG A 42 0.17 -4.90 7.99
N GLY A 43 -1.00 -4.33 8.01
CA GLY A 43 -1.51 -3.53 9.12
C GLY A 43 -2.48 -4.31 10.00
N PHE A 44 -3.11 -3.60 10.95
CA PHE A 44 -3.96 -4.20 12.01
C PHE A 44 -5.46 -4.18 11.71
N ALA A 45 -5.90 -3.64 10.58
CA ALA A 45 -7.30 -3.26 10.40
C ALA A 45 -7.89 -3.79 9.10
N ILE A 46 -9.21 -3.66 8.95
CA ILE A 46 -9.99 -4.13 7.81
C ILE A 46 -9.40 -3.74 6.43
N PRO A 47 -8.80 -2.55 6.22
CA PRO A 47 -8.19 -2.23 4.94
C PRO A 47 -7.14 -3.23 4.44
N HIS A 48 -6.51 -3.98 5.34
CA HIS A 48 -5.48 -4.98 5.02
C HIS A 48 -6.02 -6.41 4.86
N LEU A 49 -7.34 -6.57 4.80
CA LEU A 49 -7.97 -7.89 4.61
C LEU A 49 -7.42 -8.65 3.40
N PRO A 50 -7.13 -8.04 2.23
CA PRO A 50 -6.55 -8.79 1.11
C PRO A 50 -5.24 -9.50 1.48
N ILE A 51 -4.33 -8.81 2.18
CA ILE A 51 -3.08 -9.43 2.67
C ILE A 51 -3.35 -10.47 3.77
N MET A 52 -4.32 -10.22 4.65
CA MET A 52 -4.68 -11.18 5.71
C MET A 52 -5.26 -12.48 5.14
N ILE A 53 -6.12 -12.40 4.14
CA ILE A 53 -6.65 -13.59 3.45
C ILE A 53 -5.54 -14.32 2.67
N MET A 54 -4.61 -13.58 2.04
CA MET A 54 -3.43 -14.18 1.40
C MET A 54 -2.60 -15.00 2.40
N GLU A 55 -2.37 -14.46 3.61
CA GLU A 55 -1.65 -15.12 4.68
C GLU A 55 -2.40 -16.37 5.17
N HIS A 56 -3.68 -16.22 5.51
CA HIS A 56 -4.51 -17.29 6.05
C HIS A 56 -4.63 -18.48 5.10
N ASP A 57 -4.90 -18.23 3.82
CA ASP A 57 -5.14 -19.26 2.80
C ASP A 57 -3.87 -19.65 2.03
N LYS A 58 -2.69 -19.09 2.38
CA LYS A 58 -1.39 -19.33 1.72
C LYS A 58 -1.46 -19.12 0.21
N LEU A 59 -2.15 -18.05 -0.21
CA LEU A 59 -2.42 -17.81 -1.63
C LEU A 59 -1.16 -17.49 -2.42
N LEU A 60 -0.19 -16.79 -1.83
CA LEU A 60 1.06 -16.49 -2.54
C LEU A 60 1.88 -17.76 -2.78
N GLU A 61 1.98 -18.65 -1.80
CA GLU A 61 2.66 -19.94 -1.95
C GLU A 61 1.97 -20.79 -3.02
N LYS A 62 0.63 -20.84 -3.03
CA LYS A 62 -0.17 -21.51 -4.05
C LYS A 62 0.14 -21.01 -5.46
N HIS A 63 0.11 -19.68 -5.66
CA HIS A 63 0.37 -19.08 -6.97
C HIS A 63 1.83 -19.17 -7.39
N ALA A 64 2.78 -19.12 -6.45
CA ALA A 64 4.20 -19.32 -6.72
C ALA A 64 4.49 -20.75 -7.21
N LEU A 65 3.87 -21.74 -6.56
CA LEU A 65 3.97 -23.15 -7.02
C LEU A 65 3.41 -23.30 -8.44
N ALA A 66 2.25 -22.72 -8.72
CA ALA A 66 1.63 -22.73 -10.05
C ALA A 66 2.48 -22.00 -11.12
N ALA A 67 3.25 -20.98 -10.73
CA ALA A 67 4.18 -20.28 -11.61
C ALA A 67 5.52 -21.00 -11.81
N GLY A 68 5.69 -22.20 -11.22
CA GLY A 68 6.90 -23.01 -11.33
C GLY A 68 8.07 -22.51 -10.49
N LEU A 69 7.81 -21.67 -9.47
CA LEU A 69 8.83 -21.21 -8.52
C LEU A 69 9.20 -22.30 -7.50
N GLY A 70 8.39 -23.38 -7.38
CA GLY A 70 8.49 -24.37 -6.32
C GLY A 70 8.07 -23.79 -4.97
N ASP A 71 8.51 -24.43 -3.89
CA ASP A 71 8.22 -23.95 -2.55
C ASP A 71 8.97 -22.67 -2.27
N ILE A 72 8.22 -21.64 -1.86
CA ILE A 72 8.74 -20.37 -1.35
C ILE A 72 8.33 -20.22 0.10
N ARG A 73 9.12 -19.47 0.87
CA ARG A 73 8.78 -19.08 2.24
C ARG A 73 8.22 -17.69 2.24
N VAL A 74 6.97 -17.53 2.68
CA VAL A 74 6.35 -16.22 2.85
C VAL A 74 6.27 -15.87 4.33
N THR A 75 6.68 -14.67 4.67
CA THR A 75 6.64 -14.16 6.05
C THR A 75 5.85 -12.86 6.07
N TYR A 76 4.90 -12.77 6.99
CA TYR A 76 4.07 -11.58 7.17
C TYR A 76 4.47 -10.86 8.45
N SER A 77 4.75 -9.56 8.35
CA SER A 77 5.15 -8.72 9.48
C SER A 77 4.11 -7.63 9.71
N THR A 78 3.59 -7.55 10.94
CA THR A 78 2.69 -6.47 11.31
C THR A 78 3.51 -5.24 11.69
N ILE A 79 3.45 -4.19 10.87
CA ILE A 79 4.21 -2.96 11.04
C ILE A 79 3.22 -1.80 11.26
N GLY A 80 3.40 -1.11 12.38
CA GLY A 80 2.66 0.11 12.70
C GLY A 80 3.48 1.36 12.34
N GLY A 81 2.94 2.16 11.40
CA GLY A 81 3.53 3.46 11.06
C GLY A 81 4.30 3.49 9.74
N GLY A 82 4.00 4.53 8.95
CA GLY A 82 4.50 4.66 7.57
C GLY A 82 6.01 4.87 7.44
N SER A 83 6.70 5.44 8.45
CA SER A 83 8.15 5.64 8.40
C SER A 83 8.90 4.31 8.57
N VAL A 84 8.53 3.49 9.56
CA VAL A 84 9.15 2.17 9.78
C VAL A 84 8.92 1.27 8.56
N MET A 85 7.74 1.31 7.96
CA MET A 85 7.40 0.61 6.72
C MET A 85 8.34 1.01 5.59
N ASN A 86 8.54 2.31 5.41
CA ASN A 86 9.37 2.86 4.35
C ASN A 86 10.84 2.46 4.51
N ASP A 87 11.37 2.54 5.73
CA ASP A 87 12.75 2.16 6.04
C ASP A 87 12.99 0.66 5.82
N SER A 88 12.01 -0.18 6.21
CA SER A 88 12.08 -1.63 6.00
C SER A 88 12.07 -2.01 4.52
N LEU A 89 11.32 -1.30 3.68
CA LEU A 89 11.30 -1.52 2.24
C LEU A 89 12.62 -1.08 1.58
N ILE A 90 13.13 0.10 1.95
CA ILE A 90 14.39 0.65 1.40
C ILE A 90 15.58 -0.24 1.75
N SER A 91 15.61 -0.78 2.97
CA SER A 91 16.68 -1.68 3.43
C SER A 91 16.62 -3.09 2.84
N GLY A 92 15.54 -3.44 2.13
CA GLY A 92 15.30 -4.78 1.60
C GLY A 92 14.81 -5.78 2.65
N ALA A 93 14.46 -5.34 3.86
CA ALA A 93 13.84 -6.18 4.89
C ALA A 93 12.39 -6.55 4.53
N LEU A 94 11.79 -5.86 3.56
CA LEU A 94 10.50 -6.17 2.98
C LEU A 94 10.62 -6.30 1.46
N SER A 95 9.92 -7.28 0.90
CA SER A 95 9.67 -7.43 -0.54
C SER A 95 8.49 -6.55 -0.97
N PHE A 96 7.43 -6.54 -0.15
CA PHE A 96 6.22 -5.76 -0.37
C PHE A 96 5.88 -4.97 0.89
N GLY A 97 5.78 -3.64 0.74
CA GLY A 97 5.29 -2.72 1.75
C GLY A 97 3.81 -2.41 1.53
N VAL A 98 3.11 -1.99 2.60
CA VAL A 98 1.71 -1.55 2.52
C VAL A 98 1.54 -0.19 3.21
N GLY A 99 0.62 0.61 2.70
CA GLY A 99 0.31 1.92 3.28
C GLY A 99 -0.62 2.74 2.40
N GLY A 100 -0.89 3.97 2.83
CA GLY A 100 -1.68 4.90 2.02
C GLY A 100 -0.87 5.51 0.86
N PRO A 101 -1.55 6.15 -0.11
CA PRO A 101 -0.87 6.85 -1.20
C PRO A 101 0.19 7.87 -0.75
N PRO A 102 -0.01 8.70 0.30
CA PRO A 102 1.00 9.69 0.67
C PRO A 102 2.38 9.14 1.09
N PRO A 103 2.52 8.14 1.97
CA PRO A 103 3.82 7.56 2.28
C PRO A 103 4.47 6.90 1.06
N MET A 104 3.70 6.24 0.19
CA MET A 104 4.22 5.65 -1.05
C MET A 104 4.72 6.74 -2.02
N LEU A 105 3.94 7.81 -2.24
CA LEU A 105 4.34 8.94 -3.09
C LEU A 105 5.63 9.61 -2.58
N THR A 106 5.79 9.71 -1.25
CA THR A 106 7.03 10.22 -0.64
C THR A 106 8.23 9.32 -0.98
N LEU A 107 8.04 7.99 -0.96
CA LEU A 107 9.09 7.04 -1.36
C LEU A 107 9.37 7.12 -2.85
N TRP A 108 8.34 7.10 -3.70
CA TRP A 108 8.49 7.25 -5.14
C TRP A 108 9.33 8.49 -5.50
N ASP A 109 9.01 9.63 -4.89
CA ASP A 109 9.74 10.88 -5.14
C ASP A 109 11.21 10.81 -4.72
N LYS A 110 11.48 10.24 -3.54
CA LYS A 110 12.84 10.14 -2.99
C LYS A 110 13.72 9.09 -3.65
N THR A 111 13.13 8.03 -4.24
CA THR A 111 13.87 6.86 -4.73
C THR A 111 13.99 6.80 -6.26
N ARG A 112 13.55 7.83 -6.99
CA ARG A 112 13.51 7.88 -8.47
C ARG A 112 14.83 7.55 -9.16
N SER A 113 15.96 7.93 -8.56
CA SER A 113 17.29 7.75 -9.15
C SER A 113 18.01 6.47 -8.72
N ALA A 114 17.38 5.64 -7.88
CA ALA A 114 18.02 4.45 -7.30
C ALA A 114 17.11 3.22 -7.39
N ILE A 115 16.47 2.87 -6.29
CA ILE A 115 15.65 1.65 -6.17
C ILE A 115 14.23 1.82 -6.71
N GLN A 116 13.82 3.02 -7.02
CA GLN A 116 12.55 3.41 -7.62
C GLN A 116 11.33 2.65 -7.07
N VAL A 117 10.83 3.08 -5.90
CA VAL A 117 9.63 2.50 -5.32
C VAL A 117 8.40 2.88 -6.15
N LYS A 118 7.55 1.88 -6.45
CA LYS A 118 6.28 2.06 -7.17
C LYS A 118 5.16 1.27 -6.50
N GLY A 119 3.92 1.72 -6.74
CA GLY A 119 2.72 0.99 -6.38
C GLY A 119 2.56 -0.30 -7.17
N VAL A 120 2.25 -1.38 -6.46
CA VAL A 120 1.94 -2.69 -7.05
C VAL A 120 0.46 -2.73 -7.43
N CYS A 121 -0.42 -2.40 -6.48
CA CYS A 121 -1.87 -2.27 -6.68
C CYS A 121 -2.50 -1.57 -5.47
N ALA A 122 -3.74 -1.11 -5.60
CA ALA A 122 -4.55 -0.77 -4.44
C ALA A 122 -4.96 -2.05 -3.68
N GLU A 123 -5.33 -1.92 -2.42
CA GLU A 123 -5.95 -2.97 -1.59
C GLU A 123 -7.41 -2.64 -1.29
N ALA A 124 -7.64 -1.40 -0.87
CA ALA A 124 -8.95 -0.97 -0.40
C ALA A 124 -9.21 0.52 -0.65
N THR A 125 -10.46 0.81 -0.96
CA THR A 125 -11.05 2.15 -1.02
C THR A 125 -12.12 2.22 0.04
N MET A 126 -11.98 3.14 1.00
CA MET A 126 -12.96 3.32 2.07
C MET A 126 -12.77 4.67 2.77
N PRO A 127 -13.84 5.24 3.35
CA PRO A 127 -13.73 6.48 4.09
C PRO A 127 -13.04 6.28 5.45
N LEU A 128 -12.23 7.27 5.83
CA LEU A 128 -11.77 7.49 7.19
C LEU A 128 -12.63 8.56 7.83
N LEU A 129 -12.90 8.41 9.14
CA LEU A 129 -13.70 9.38 9.88
C LEU A 129 -12.84 10.11 10.92
N LEU A 130 -12.93 11.42 10.92
CA LEU A 130 -12.36 12.25 11.98
C LEU A 130 -13.37 12.31 13.13
N ASN A 131 -13.23 11.41 14.09
CA ASN A 131 -14.13 11.29 15.24
C ASN A 131 -13.59 12.07 16.43
N THR A 132 -14.48 12.73 17.17
CA THR A 132 -14.13 13.48 18.39
C THR A 132 -15.11 13.19 19.53
N ARG A 133 -14.61 13.31 20.75
CA ARG A 133 -15.42 13.33 21.97
C ARG A 133 -15.67 14.75 22.53
N ASN A 134 -15.05 15.77 21.90
CA ASN A 134 -15.23 17.16 22.32
C ASN A 134 -16.59 17.68 21.81
N PRO A 135 -17.59 17.92 22.68
CA PRO A 135 -18.93 18.30 22.24
C PRO A 135 -19.00 19.69 21.59
N ASN A 136 -17.97 20.51 21.79
CA ASN A 136 -17.90 21.85 21.24
C ASN A 136 -17.44 21.89 19.77
N LEU A 137 -16.80 20.83 19.26
CA LEU A 137 -16.37 20.73 17.88
C LEU A 137 -17.55 20.29 17.00
N LYS A 138 -17.85 21.05 15.96
CA LYS A 138 -18.88 20.73 14.95
C LYS A 138 -18.27 20.56 13.55
N THR A 139 -17.17 21.24 13.31
CA THR A 139 -16.41 21.20 12.06
C THR A 139 -14.91 21.24 12.36
N VAL A 140 -14.08 20.97 11.37
CA VAL A 140 -12.62 21.11 11.52
C VAL A 140 -12.17 22.55 11.84
N LYS A 141 -13.05 23.56 11.58
CA LYS A 141 -12.74 24.97 11.88
C LYS A 141 -12.78 25.28 13.38
N ASP A 142 -13.44 24.43 14.15
CA ASP A 142 -13.59 24.61 15.60
C ASP A 142 -12.40 24.03 16.38
N LEU A 143 -11.47 23.32 15.70
CA LEU A 143 -10.26 22.77 16.31
C LEU A 143 -9.35 23.88 16.85
N THR A 144 -8.88 23.69 18.08
CA THR A 144 -8.04 24.64 18.82
C THR A 144 -6.77 23.96 19.34
N GLU A 145 -5.85 24.72 19.92
CA GLU A 145 -4.62 24.21 20.54
C GLU A 145 -4.87 23.22 21.70
N LYS A 146 -6.10 23.19 22.24
CA LYS A 146 -6.51 22.27 23.32
C LYS A 146 -6.84 20.87 22.82
N ASP A 147 -7.03 20.73 21.51
CA ASP A 147 -7.40 19.45 20.91
C ASP A 147 -6.15 18.64 20.52
N LYS A 148 -6.19 17.34 20.74
CA LYS A 148 -5.14 16.40 20.34
C LYS A 148 -5.73 15.33 19.44
N ILE A 149 -5.16 15.24 18.23
CA ILE A 149 -5.66 14.43 17.13
C ILE A 149 -4.70 13.24 16.90
N ALA A 150 -5.17 12.04 17.17
CA ALA A 150 -4.40 10.84 16.85
C ALA A 150 -4.38 10.60 15.34
N VAL A 151 -3.18 10.32 14.82
CA VAL A 151 -2.91 9.94 13.42
C VAL A 151 -1.86 8.84 13.39
N GLY A 152 -1.82 8.00 12.33
CA GLY A 152 -0.90 6.87 12.24
C GLY A 152 0.58 7.26 12.27
N ALA A 153 0.94 8.40 11.67
CA ALA A 153 2.27 9.02 11.74
C ALA A 153 2.15 10.51 11.42
N VAL A 154 2.74 11.35 12.27
CA VAL A 154 2.72 12.81 12.11
C VAL A 154 3.35 13.20 10.78
N LYS A 155 2.66 14.03 10.00
CA LYS A 155 3.10 14.56 8.68
C LYS A 155 3.32 13.53 7.58
N VAL A 156 3.19 12.22 7.83
CA VAL A 156 3.53 11.17 6.86
C VAL A 156 2.31 10.33 6.48
N SER A 157 1.50 9.92 7.47
CA SER A 157 0.36 9.04 7.24
C SER A 157 -0.71 9.68 6.35
N ILE A 158 -1.57 8.85 5.76
CA ILE A 158 -2.73 9.32 5.00
C ILE A 158 -3.63 10.20 5.85
N GLN A 159 -3.83 9.86 7.14
CA GLN A 159 -4.61 10.66 8.09
C GLN A 159 -4.04 12.08 8.24
N ALA A 160 -2.72 12.19 8.43
CA ALA A 160 -2.06 13.48 8.56
C ALA A 160 -2.20 14.32 7.29
N ARG A 161 -2.06 13.71 6.10
CA ARG A 161 -2.23 14.42 4.83
C ARG A 161 -3.67 14.83 4.58
N LEU A 162 -4.64 13.97 4.90
CA LEU A 162 -6.06 14.33 4.84
C LEU A 162 -6.39 15.49 5.78
N LEU A 163 -5.80 15.52 6.98
CA LEU A 163 -5.97 16.62 7.91
C LEU A 163 -5.39 17.93 7.35
N GLN A 164 -4.22 17.88 6.70
CA GLN A 164 -3.64 19.01 6.00
C GLN A 164 -4.52 19.47 4.82
N MET A 165 -5.09 18.53 4.05
CA MET A 165 -6.04 18.86 2.98
C MET A 165 -7.31 19.51 3.54
N ALA A 166 -7.82 19.05 4.70
CA ALA A 166 -8.95 19.65 5.39
C ALA A 166 -8.64 21.09 5.85
N ALA A 167 -7.44 21.34 6.39
CA ALA A 167 -6.98 22.67 6.76
C ALA A 167 -6.88 23.59 5.54
N ALA A 168 -6.26 23.15 4.47
CA ALA A 168 -6.16 23.92 3.22
C ALA A 168 -7.53 24.25 2.63
N LYS A 169 -8.48 23.30 2.66
CA LYS A 169 -9.85 23.49 2.20
C LYS A 169 -10.62 24.53 3.06
N ALA A 170 -10.37 24.52 4.38
CA ALA A 170 -11.08 25.36 5.33
C ALA A 170 -10.52 26.79 5.44
N PHE A 171 -9.20 26.96 5.27
CA PHE A 171 -8.47 28.21 5.57
C PHE A 171 -7.59 28.71 4.43
N GLY A 172 -7.46 27.97 3.33
CA GLY A 172 -6.57 28.26 2.21
C GLY A 172 -5.26 27.48 2.28
N ASP A 173 -4.60 27.33 1.12
CA ASP A 173 -3.40 26.49 0.97
C ASP A 173 -2.23 26.93 1.85
N ALA A 174 -2.09 28.23 2.16
CA ALA A 174 -1.04 28.72 3.06
C ALA A 174 -1.16 28.18 4.50
N GLU A 175 -2.37 27.78 4.90
CA GLU A 175 -2.70 27.28 6.24
C GLU A 175 -2.73 25.71 6.31
N PHE A 176 -2.24 25.02 5.29
CA PHE A 176 -2.32 23.55 5.26
C PHE A 176 -1.75 22.88 6.52
N ALA A 177 -0.70 23.42 7.10
CA ALA A 177 -0.03 22.87 8.28
C ALA A 177 -0.68 23.27 9.62
N ARG A 178 -1.80 24.00 9.60
CA ARG A 178 -2.45 24.58 10.78
C ARG A 178 -2.70 23.59 11.91
N PHE A 179 -3.03 22.36 11.57
CA PHE A 179 -3.35 21.31 12.55
C PHE A 179 -2.16 20.38 12.87
N ASP A 180 -0.99 20.55 12.25
CA ASP A 180 0.15 19.65 12.46
C ASP A 180 0.59 19.59 13.91
N ALA A 181 0.60 20.74 14.63
CA ALA A 181 0.95 20.83 16.04
C ALA A 181 -0.06 20.14 16.98
N LEU A 182 -1.27 19.87 16.51
CA LEU A 182 -2.32 19.15 17.25
C LEU A 182 -2.18 17.63 17.11
N THR A 183 -1.39 17.13 16.15
CA THR A 183 -1.31 15.71 15.84
C THR A 183 -0.39 14.94 16.79
N VAL A 184 -0.82 13.73 17.16
CA VAL A 184 -0.06 12.75 17.93
C VAL A 184 0.03 11.46 17.15
N GLY A 185 1.25 10.93 16.95
CA GLY A 185 1.47 9.64 16.30
C GLY A 185 1.05 8.48 17.20
N MET A 186 0.09 7.68 16.75
CA MET A 186 -0.44 6.55 17.51
C MET A 186 -0.95 5.46 16.57
N ASN A 187 -0.72 4.18 16.90
CA ASN A 187 -1.34 3.09 16.14
C ASN A 187 -2.86 3.08 16.33
N SER A 188 -3.58 2.52 15.38
CA SER A 188 -5.06 2.64 15.34
C SER A 188 -5.78 1.98 16.52
N PRO A 189 -5.37 0.80 17.04
CA PRO A 189 -5.98 0.22 18.23
C PRO A 189 -5.85 1.12 19.46
N ASP A 190 -4.64 1.65 19.71
CA ASP A 190 -4.38 2.50 20.88
C ASP A 190 -5.08 3.85 20.77
N ALA A 191 -5.08 4.45 19.56
CA ALA A 191 -5.79 5.70 19.27
C ALA A 191 -7.31 5.55 19.55
N SER A 192 -7.90 4.46 19.09
CA SER A 192 -9.32 4.19 19.32
C SER A 192 -9.59 3.93 20.80
N ALA A 193 -8.73 3.18 21.50
CA ALA A 193 -8.87 2.94 22.94
C ALA A 193 -8.78 4.24 23.74
N ALA A 194 -7.81 5.12 23.40
CA ALA A 194 -7.65 6.43 24.03
C ALA A 194 -8.90 7.31 23.83
N LEU A 195 -9.39 7.42 22.58
CA LEU A 195 -10.60 8.21 22.29
C LEU A 195 -11.83 7.66 23.02
N ARG A 196 -12.04 6.34 23.02
CA ARG A 196 -13.21 5.69 23.63
C ARG A 196 -13.21 5.80 25.16
N SER A 197 -12.07 5.60 25.80
CA SER A 197 -11.95 5.70 27.26
C SER A 197 -12.00 7.14 27.76
N GLY A 198 -11.55 8.10 26.95
CA GLY A 198 -11.35 9.49 27.35
C GLY A 198 -10.20 9.67 28.33
N ALA A 199 -9.37 8.68 28.49
CA ALA A 199 -8.16 8.79 29.27
C ALA A 199 -7.06 9.47 28.44
N GLY A 200 -6.34 10.41 29.05
CA GLY A 200 -5.24 11.12 28.38
C GLY A 200 -5.69 12.35 27.59
N GLU A 201 -4.79 12.84 26.75
CA GLU A 201 -4.96 14.12 26.03
C GLU A 201 -5.69 13.97 24.68
N VAL A 202 -5.69 12.77 24.09
CA VAL A 202 -6.30 12.52 22.78
C VAL A 202 -7.82 12.58 22.89
N ASN A 203 -8.41 13.61 22.30
CA ASN A 203 -9.85 13.81 22.25
C ASN A 203 -10.46 13.71 20.85
N THR A 204 -9.60 13.51 19.85
CA THR A 204 -9.97 13.37 18.45
C THR A 204 -9.08 12.30 17.77
N ASN A 205 -9.66 11.48 16.90
CA ASN A 205 -8.94 10.43 16.18
C ASN A 205 -9.33 10.45 14.69
N PHE A 206 -8.36 10.54 13.82
CA PHE A 206 -8.62 10.29 12.40
C PHE A 206 -8.57 8.77 12.18
N SER A 207 -9.71 8.16 12.37
CA SER A 207 -9.90 6.73 12.53
C SER A 207 -10.18 6.01 11.21
N LEU A 208 -10.17 4.69 11.26
CA LEU A 208 -10.40 3.79 10.13
C LEU A 208 -11.20 2.56 10.57
N PRO A 209 -11.85 1.81 9.63
CA PRO A 209 -12.58 0.59 9.98
C PRO A 209 -11.67 -0.51 10.56
N PRO A 210 -12.10 -1.22 11.61
CA PRO A 210 -13.42 -1.15 12.27
C PRO A 210 -13.49 -0.10 13.38
N PHE A 211 -12.37 0.50 13.78
CA PHE A 211 -12.24 1.35 14.98
C PHE A 211 -13.16 2.56 14.94
N GLN A 212 -13.30 3.23 13.80
CA GLN A 212 -14.18 4.39 13.65
C GLN A 212 -15.64 4.08 14.01
N TYR A 213 -16.11 2.90 13.70
CA TYR A 213 -17.48 2.49 14.02
C TYR A 213 -17.62 2.08 15.51
N ALA A 214 -16.60 1.44 16.06
CA ALA A 214 -16.56 1.13 17.50
C ALA A 214 -16.51 2.40 18.36
N GLU A 215 -15.83 3.45 17.91
CA GLU A 215 -15.81 4.77 18.53
C GLU A 215 -17.21 5.40 18.57
N LEU A 216 -17.93 5.37 17.44
CA LEU A 216 -19.27 5.96 17.32
C LEU A 216 -20.35 5.24 18.15
N LYS A 217 -20.09 4.03 18.63
CA LYS A 217 -20.95 3.33 19.61
C LYS A 217 -20.86 3.94 21.02
N VAL A 218 -19.83 4.76 21.29
CA VAL A 218 -19.63 5.41 22.60
C VAL A 218 -20.42 6.73 22.64
N PRO A 219 -21.36 6.92 23.61
CA PRO A 219 -22.10 8.17 23.73
C PRO A 219 -21.19 9.39 23.84
N GLY A 220 -21.51 10.43 23.08
CA GLY A 220 -20.75 11.70 23.04
C GLY A 220 -19.63 11.75 22.03
N ILE A 221 -19.26 10.62 21.40
CA ILE A 221 -18.35 10.63 20.26
C ILE A 221 -19.16 10.85 18.97
N HIS A 222 -18.67 11.75 18.11
CA HIS A 222 -19.29 12.08 16.83
C HIS A 222 -18.24 12.40 15.77
N THR A 223 -18.65 12.38 14.51
CA THR A 223 -17.78 12.63 13.36
C THR A 223 -17.75 14.13 13.01
N LEU A 224 -16.55 14.70 12.87
CA LEU A 224 -16.32 16.07 12.38
C LEU A 224 -16.20 16.14 10.87
N ALA A 225 -15.59 15.14 10.25
CA ALA A 225 -15.37 15.10 8.81
C ALA A 225 -15.15 13.65 8.33
N SER A 226 -15.53 13.39 7.08
CA SER A 226 -15.17 12.18 6.35
C SER A 226 -14.03 12.49 5.37
N SER A 227 -13.12 11.56 5.18
CA SER A 227 -12.08 11.68 4.15
C SER A 227 -12.66 11.80 2.74
N ASN A 228 -13.80 11.17 2.46
CA ASN A 228 -14.48 11.30 1.18
C ASN A 228 -14.96 12.74 0.93
N ASP A 229 -15.42 13.46 1.98
CA ASP A 229 -15.81 14.87 1.85
C ASP A 229 -14.59 15.77 1.63
N ILE A 230 -13.47 15.47 2.29
CA ILE A 230 -12.21 16.18 2.13
C ILE A 230 -11.70 16.01 0.69
N MET A 231 -11.69 14.77 0.19
CA MET A 231 -11.19 14.38 -1.13
C MET A 231 -12.18 14.70 -2.27
N GLY A 232 -13.45 14.99 -1.95
CA GLY A 232 -14.50 15.14 -2.95
C GLY A 232 -14.87 13.85 -3.66
N GLY A 233 -14.88 12.73 -2.93
CA GLY A 233 -15.28 11.41 -3.40
C GLY A 233 -14.41 10.27 -2.86
N PRO A 234 -14.69 9.04 -3.31
CA PRO A 234 -13.93 7.85 -2.92
C PRO A 234 -12.44 7.98 -3.25
N HIS A 235 -11.62 7.35 -2.45
CA HIS A 235 -10.17 7.34 -2.64
C HIS A 235 -9.55 6.06 -2.10
N THR A 236 -8.45 5.62 -2.70
CA THR A 236 -7.63 4.53 -2.18
C THR A 236 -7.16 4.88 -0.76
N PHE A 237 -7.44 4.00 0.17
CA PHE A 237 -6.95 4.11 1.54
C PHE A 237 -5.60 3.41 1.71
N THR A 238 -5.53 2.12 1.29
CA THR A 238 -4.32 1.31 1.34
C THR A 238 -3.96 0.77 -0.02
N MET A 239 -2.67 0.57 -0.22
CA MET A 239 -2.08 0.03 -1.42
C MET A 239 -0.79 -0.73 -1.09
N VAL A 240 -0.43 -1.67 -1.94
CA VAL A 240 0.85 -2.37 -1.90
C VAL A 240 1.86 -1.63 -2.77
N TYR A 241 3.12 -1.59 -2.35
CA TYR A 241 4.21 -1.02 -3.12
C TYR A 241 5.51 -1.82 -2.93
N ALA A 242 6.38 -1.79 -3.93
CA ALA A 242 7.63 -2.51 -3.97
C ALA A 242 8.74 -1.68 -4.64
N THR A 243 9.99 -2.13 -4.55
CA THR A 243 11.08 -1.52 -5.31
C THR A 243 11.13 -2.08 -6.74
N SER A 244 11.54 -1.27 -7.73
CA SER A 244 11.79 -1.77 -9.09
C SER A 244 12.90 -2.81 -9.11
N THR A 245 13.89 -2.70 -8.22
CA THR A 245 14.95 -3.71 -8.09
C THR A 245 14.37 -5.10 -7.74
N PHE A 246 13.40 -5.14 -6.80
CA PHE A 246 12.74 -6.42 -6.47
C PHE A 246 11.88 -6.92 -7.62
N HIS A 247 11.07 -6.05 -8.21
CA HIS A 247 10.20 -6.35 -9.35
C HIS A 247 10.98 -6.96 -10.52
N ASP A 248 12.05 -6.27 -10.96
CA ASP A 248 12.83 -6.67 -12.15
C ASP A 248 13.61 -7.97 -11.93
N ALA A 249 14.06 -8.21 -10.68
CA ALA A 249 14.77 -9.44 -10.32
C ALA A 249 13.84 -10.64 -10.09
N ASN A 250 12.53 -10.43 -9.84
CA ASN A 250 11.59 -11.46 -9.41
C ASN A 250 10.24 -11.39 -10.16
N PRO A 251 10.24 -11.40 -11.51
CA PRO A 251 9.01 -11.17 -12.29
C PRO A 251 7.94 -12.24 -12.06
N LYS A 252 8.28 -13.50 -11.87
CA LYS A 252 7.30 -14.56 -11.60
C LYS A 252 6.72 -14.44 -10.18
N THR A 253 7.55 -14.12 -9.19
CA THR A 253 7.12 -13.87 -7.82
C THR A 253 6.16 -12.68 -7.78
N PHE A 254 6.46 -11.62 -8.55
CA PHE A 254 5.61 -10.44 -8.65
C PHE A 254 4.25 -10.78 -9.29
N GLN A 255 4.23 -11.55 -10.39
CA GLN A 255 2.98 -12.02 -11.01
C GLN A 255 2.18 -12.96 -10.09
N ALA A 256 2.86 -13.85 -9.36
CA ALA A 256 2.22 -14.71 -8.36
C ALA A 256 1.58 -13.88 -7.24
N PHE A 257 2.24 -12.79 -6.80
CA PHE A 257 1.67 -11.86 -5.83
C PHE A 257 0.40 -11.19 -6.35
N LEU A 258 0.42 -10.67 -7.58
CA LEU A 258 -0.76 -10.04 -8.21
C LEU A 258 -1.93 -11.04 -8.35
N ALA A 259 -1.63 -12.28 -8.72
CA ALA A 259 -2.64 -13.33 -8.78
C ALA A 259 -3.23 -13.67 -7.39
N ALA A 260 -2.38 -13.74 -6.37
CA ALA A 260 -2.78 -14.05 -5.00
C ALA A 260 -3.65 -12.93 -4.40
N ILE A 261 -3.28 -11.67 -4.56
CA ILE A 261 -4.10 -10.54 -4.03
C ILE A 261 -5.43 -10.42 -4.78
N LYS A 262 -5.44 -10.70 -6.09
CA LYS A 262 -6.68 -10.75 -6.89
C LYS A 262 -7.62 -11.84 -6.39
N GLU A 263 -7.10 -13.04 -6.08
CA GLU A 263 -7.88 -14.13 -5.51
C GLU A 263 -8.40 -13.77 -4.11
N ALA A 264 -7.55 -13.19 -3.24
CA ALA A 264 -7.96 -12.73 -1.92
C ALA A 264 -9.12 -11.74 -1.99
N ILE A 265 -9.05 -10.74 -2.88
CA ILE A 265 -10.15 -9.78 -3.10
C ILE A 265 -11.43 -10.49 -3.59
N ALA A 266 -11.30 -11.49 -4.45
CA ALA A 266 -12.46 -12.27 -4.90
C ALA A 266 -13.10 -13.08 -3.77
N ILE A 267 -12.29 -13.64 -2.86
CA ILE A 267 -12.77 -14.34 -1.65
C ILE A 267 -13.54 -13.37 -0.75
N ILE A 268 -12.99 -12.18 -0.48
CA ILE A 268 -13.63 -11.15 0.35
C ILE A 268 -15.00 -10.77 -0.21
N ASN A 269 -15.08 -10.54 -1.51
CA ASN A 269 -16.33 -10.11 -2.15
C ASN A 269 -17.38 -11.22 -2.21
N ARG A 270 -16.96 -12.50 -2.17
CA ARG A 270 -17.87 -13.66 -2.24
C ARG A 270 -18.38 -14.13 -0.90
N ASP A 271 -17.53 -14.12 0.13
CA ASP A 271 -17.85 -14.68 1.46
C ASP A 271 -17.49 -13.72 2.61
N LYS A 272 -18.28 -12.67 2.76
CA LYS A 272 -18.08 -11.68 3.83
C LYS A 272 -18.18 -12.26 5.24
N ASN A 273 -19.03 -13.29 5.42
CA ASN A 273 -19.19 -13.96 6.73
C ASN A 273 -17.96 -14.78 7.12
N GLY A 274 -17.40 -15.57 6.19
CA GLY A 274 -16.17 -16.32 6.40
C GLY A 274 -14.99 -15.38 6.66
N VAL A 275 -14.84 -14.36 5.83
CA VAL A 275 -13.79 -13.35 5.96
C VAL A 275 -13.88 -12.57 7.28
N ALA A 276 -15.08 -12.23 7.76
CA ALA A 276 -15.28 -11.58 9.06
C ALA A 276 -14.76 -12.45 10.22
N ARG A 277 -14.99 -13.77 10.16
CA ARG A 277 -14.47 -14.71 11.18
C ARG A 277 -12.94 -14.80 11.11
N ILE A 278 -12.37 -14.93 9.93
CA ILE A 278 -10.90 -14.93 9.72
C ILE A 278 -10.29 -13.65 10.29
N TYR A 279 -10.88 -12.48 9.99
CA TYR A 279 -10.43 -11.20 10.52
C TYR A 279 -10.41 -11.19 12.05
N LEU A 280 -11.49 -11.59 12.69
CA LEU A 280 -11.61 -11.62 14.16
C LEU A 280 -10.61 -12.58 14.80
N GLU A 281 -10.38 -13.75 14.19
CA GLU A 281 -9.40 -14.75 14.64
C GLU A 281 -7.98 -14.18 14.55
N MET A 282 -7.59 -13.70 13.35
CA MET A 282 -6.23 -13.20 13.11
C MET A 282 -5.87 -11.94 13.90
N THR A 283 -6.87 -11.15 14.29
CA THR A 283 -6.66 -9.92 15.08
C THR A 283 -6.94 -10.10 16.58
N ASN A 284 -7.42 -11.27 17.00
CA ASN A 284 -7.93 -11.53 18.36
C ASN A 284 -8.92 -10.44 18.81
N SER A 285 -9.73 -9.95 17.85
CA SER A 285 -10.73 -8.90 18.11
C SER A 285 -11.93 -9.45 18.87
N LYS A 286 -12.53 -8.60 19.71
CA LYS A 286 -13.76 -8.92 20.48
C LYS A 286 -15.02 -8.37 19.81
N GLU A 287 -14.93 -7.78 18.64
CA GLU A 287 -16.08 -7.29 17.89
C GLU A 287 -16.98 -8.47 17.45
N ALA A 288 -18.27 -8.21 17.26
CA ALA A 288 -19.16 -9.24 16.76
C ALA A 288 -18.97 -9.48 15.25
N VAL A 289 -19.14 -10.73 14.81
CA VAL A 289 -19.10 -11.06 13.37
C VAL A 289 -20.04 -10.16 12.56
N ALA A 290 -21.26 -9.92 13.08
CA ALA A 290 -22.26 -9.07 12.43
C ALA A 290 -21.78 -7.63 12.24
N ASP A 291 -21.00 -7.08 13.17
CA ASP A 291 -20.43 -5.73 13.03
C ASP A 291 -19.41 -5.66 11.90
N ILE A 292 -18.56 -6.67 11.80
CA ILE A 292 -17.57 -6.74 10.70
C ILE A 292 -18.27 -6.94 9.35
N VAL A 293 -19.27 -7.83 9.29
CA VAL A 293 -20.06 -8.04 8.07
C VAL A 293 -20.76 -6.76 7.64
N ALA A 294 -21.35 -6.00 8.58
CA ALA A 294 -21.99 -4.71 8.27
C ALA A 294 -20.99 -3.71 7.66
N ILE A 295 -19.73 -3.69 8.12
CA ILE A 295 -18.69 -2.86 7.53
C ILE A 295 -18.33 -3.35 6.11
N LEU A 296 -18.23 -4.67 5.91
CA LEU A 296 -17.91 -5.24 4.59
C LEU A 296 -19.07 -5.08 3.58
N ASP A 297 -20.30 -4.88 4.07
CA ASP A 297 -21.49 -4.63 3.26
C ASP A 297 -21.69 -3.15 2.91
N ASP A 298 -20.99 -2.24 3.59
CA ASP A 298 -21.05 -0.82 3.28
C ASP A 298 -20.55 -0.58 1.84
N PRO A 299 -21.36 0.01 0.94
CA PRO A 299 -20.95 0.27 -0.44
C PRO A 299 -19.75 1.22 -0.57
N LEU A 300 -19.43 1.98 0.48
CA LEU A 300 -18.25 2.83 0.53
C LEU A 300 -16.97 2.06 0.89
N VAL A 301 -17.09 0.81 1.34
CA VAL A 301 -15.97 -0.09 1.65
C VAL A 301 -15.78 -1.06 0.49
N GLN A 302 -14.74 -0.86 -0.29
CA GLN A 302 -14.46 -1.65 -1.48
C GLN A 302 -13.04 -2.19 -1.46
N PHE A 303 -12.89 -3.48 -1.75
CA PHE A 303 -11.61 -4.11 -1.98
C PHE A 303 -11.37 -4.22 -3.48
N THR A 304 -10.29 -3.60 -3.95
CA THR A 304 -10.01 -3.47 -5.38
C THR A 304 -8.53 -3.23 -5.62
N MET A 305 -8.02 -3.76 -6.72
CA MET A 305 -6.65 -3.48 -7.19
C MET A 305 -6.54 -2.11 -7.89
N THR A 306 -7.67 -1.50 -8.26
CA THR A 306 -7.71 -0.23 -9.00
C THR A 306 -7.40 0.94 -8.06
N PRO A 307 -6.35 1.73 -8.32
CA PRO A 307 -6.09 2.96 -7.55
C PRO A 307 -7.11 4.04 -7.91
N VAL A 308 -7.71 4.66 -6.89
CA VAL A 308 -8.74 5.71 -7.04
C VAL A 308 -8.32 6.96 -6.28
N GLY A 309 -8.39 8.11 -6.93
CA GLY A 309 -8.14 9.43 -6.33
C GLY A 309 -6.70 9.65 -5.84
N THR A 310 -5.74 8.85 -6.29
CA THR A 310 -4.35 8.94 -5.83
C THR A 310 -3.66 10.20 -6.36
N MET A 311 -4.03 10.68 -7.54
CA MET A 311 -3.53 11.94 -8.10
C MET A 311 -3.91 13.17 -7.25
N LYS A 312 -5.06 13.14 -6.56
CA LYS A 312 -5.44 14.24 -5.66
C LYS A 312 -4.44 14.41 -4.50
N PHE A 313 -3.90 13.30 -3.98
CA PHE A 313 -2.81 13.34 -3.01
C PHE A 313 -1.51 13.85 -3.63
N ALA A 314 -1.15 13.36 -4.81
CA ALA A 314 0.07 13.77 -5.50
C ALA A 314 0.07 15.28 -5.82
N ASP A 315 -1.02 15.79 -6.37
CA ASP A 315 -1.21 17.22 -6.67
C ASP A 315 -1.16 18.09 -5.41
N PHE A 316 -1.83 17.66 -4.34
CA PHE A 316 -1.78 18.37 -3.06
C PHE A 316 -0.36 18.38 -2.48
N MET A 317 0.28 17.21 -2.40
CA MET A 317 1.63 17.08 -1.84
C MET A 317 2.68 17.85 -2.65
N TYR A 318 2.54 17.92 -3.98
CA TYR A 318 3.39 18.77 -4.81
C TYR A 318 3.15 20.25 -4.53
N ARG A 319 1.89 20.68 -4.42
CA ARG A 319 1.50 22.08 -4.15
C ARG A 319 2.00 22.62 -2.81
N ILE A 320 2.10 21.73 -1.78
CA ILE A 320 2.66 22.07 -0.47
C ILE A 320 4.16 21.73 -0.34
N GLU A 321 4.83 21.50 -1.46
CA GLU A 321 6.27 21.18 -1.53
C GLU A 321 6.70 19.92 -0.74
N ALA A 322 5.74 19.02 -0.45
CA ALA A 322 6.03 17.72 0.15
C ALA A 322 6.55 16.68 -0.86
N LEU A 323 6.35 16.91 -2.15
CA LEU A 323 6.99 16.24 -3.28
C LEU A 323 7.81 17.25 -4.08
N LYS A 324 8.99 16.85 -4.54
CA LYS A 324 9.86 17.64 -5.42
C LYS A 324 9.47 17.47 -6.89
N ASN A 325 8.98 16.30 -7.25
CA ASN A 325 8.62 15.94 -8.62
C ASN A 325 7.12 15.73 -8.72
N LYS A 326 6.47 16.45 -9.64
CA LYS A 326 5.06 16.27 -9.94
C LYS A 326 4.90 15.09 -10.90
N PRO A 327 4.09 14.05 -10.58
CA PRO A 327 3.71 13.06 -11.57
C PRO A 327 2.72 13.65 -12.58
N ASN A 328 2.79 13.19 -13.84
CA ASN A 328 1.84 13.61 -14.88
C ASN A 328 0.52 12.83 -14.77
N SER A 329 0.61 11.59 -14.32
CA SER A 329 -0.54 10.70 -14.15
C SER A 329 -0.25 9.68 -13.03
N TRP A 330 -1.30 8.96 -12.58
CA TRP A 330 -1.14 7.91 -11.60
C TRP A 330 -0.26 6.75 -12.08
N GLN A 331 -0.17 6.50 -13.38
CA GLN A 331 0.68 5.47 -13.99
C GLN A 331 2.18 5.71 -13.72
N ASP A 332 2.61 6.96 -13.54
CA ASP A 332 4.01 7.30 -13.31
C ASP A 332 4.60 6.62 -12.05
N TYR A 333 3.75 6.38 -11.06
CA TYR A 333 4.15 5.80 -9.78
C TYR A 333 3.53 4.43 -9.49
N PHE A 334 2.99 3.75 -10.51
CA PHE A 334 2.58 2.35 -10.43
C PHE A 334 3.35 1.51 -11.45
N PHE A 335 3.50 0.21 -11.17
CA PHE A 335 4.04 -0.75 -12.13
C PHE A 335 3.05 -0.96 -13.29
N GLU A 336 3.58 -1.39 -14.44
CA GLU A 336 2.82 -1.46 -15.69
C GLU A 336 1.66 -2.46 -15.67
N GLU A 337 1.76 -3.50 -14.83
CA GLU A 337 0.79 -4.60 -14.75
C GLU A 337 -0.63 -4.15 -14.40
N ILE A 338 -0.77 -3.00 -13.75
CA ILE A 338 -2.09 -2.49 -13.38
C ILE A 338 -2.47 -1.20 -14.12
N GLN A 339 -1.61 -0.68 -15.00
CA GLN A 339 -1.85 0.60 -15.68
C GLN A 339 -3.02 0.58 -16.68
N ASN A 340 -3.52 -0.61 -17.04
CA ASN A 340 -4.71 -0.81 -17.85
C ASN A 340 -6.01 -0.73 -17.03
N LEU A 341 -5.95 -0.64 -15.69
CA LEU A 341 -7.12 -0.46 -14.84
C LEU A 341 -7.62 1.00 -14.93
N PRO A 342 -8.91 1.27 -14.67
CA PRO A 342 -9.49 2.62 -14.70
C PRO A 342 -9.13 3.42 -13.43
N GLY A 343 -7.83 3.58 -13.17
CA GLY A 343 -7.29 4.31 -12.01
C GLY A 343 -7.39 5.84 -12.13
N SER A 344 -7.15 6.58 -11.02
CA SER A 344 -7.17 8.04 -10.98
C SER A 344 -6.32 8.67 -9.86
#